data_8cd78dacbfda821f144c52433b67f217
#
_entry.id   8cd78dacbfda821f144c52433b67f217
#
_cell.length_a   1.000
_cell.length_b   1.000
_cell.length_c   1.000
_cell.angle_alpha   90.00
_cell.angle_beta   90.00
_cell.angle_gamma   90.00
#
_symmetry.space_group_name_H-M   'P 1'
#
loop_
_entity.id
_entity.type
_entity.pdbx_description
1 polymer ?
#
loop_
_entity_poly.entity_id
_entity_poly.type
_entity_poly.pdbx_seq_one_letter_code
_entity_poly.pdbx_strand_id
1 'polypeptide(L)'
;MRAALRRLSEQDGIRVERVSAFYETPPWGKTDQPPFLNAAARITFDRTPEELLAAMQCIERELGRVRYEHWGARTIDLDLLYVDGVTSAQKRLTLPHPYLTERAFVLVPLAEIAPTLCVDGRPISAWREEADASGIVRAPEVSAPYPLELIAAVDDAGGIGRAGHLLTDCPEDMAHFRRMTMGGIVVMGRRTMESLPGRRPLVGRANIVLSRTMQETDGFYAAADILALWRLLGRLTAEEARPIFVIGGAACYRLLLPYVWRAHVTRLSGSYDADVFFPSLDGFSMTSSSTGQDCIFEVYERV
;
A
#
# COMPACT_ATOMS: atom_id res chain seq x y z
N MET A 1 10.30 4.81 0.00
CA MET A 1 9.89 3.40 0.15
C MET A 1 8.61 3.07 -0.60
N ARG A 2 7.47 3.77 -0.42
CA ARG A 2 6.23 3.49 -1.17
C ARG A 2 6.41 3.58 -2.69
N ALA A 3 7.14 4.60 -3.16
CA ALA A 3 7.46 4.72 -4.59
C ALA A 3 8.25 3.50 -5.12
N ALA A 4 9.18 2.95 -4.32
CA ALA A 4 9.92 1.75 -4.69
C ALA A 4 9.02 0.51 -4.76
N LEU A 5 8.13 0.32 -3.77
CA LEU A 5 7.15 -0.78 -3.78
C LEU A 5 6.23 -0.70 -4.99
N ARG A 6 5.77 0.51 -5.35
CA ARG A 6 5.00 0.75 -6.55
C ARG A 6 5.77 0.35 -7.80
N ARG A 7 6.99 0.89 -7.98
CA ARG A 7 7.84 0.57 -9.14
C ARG A 7 8.10 -0.92 -9.27
N LEU A 8 8.25 -1.65 -8.14
CA LEU A 8 8.34 -3.10 -8.15
C LEU A 8 7.04 -3.74 -8.65
N SER A 9 5.88 -3.27 -8.20
CA SER A 9 4.58 -3.80 -8.63
C SER A 9 4.25 -3.50 -10.11
N GLU A 10 4.88 -2.48 -10.70
CA GLU A 10 4.73 -2.10 -12.11
C GLU A 10 5.63 -2.92 -13.04
N GLN A 11 6.59 -3.67 -12.50
CA GLN A 11 7.45 -4.55 -13.30
C GLN A 11 6.68 -5.82 -13.69
N ASP A 12 6.70 -6.16 -14.97
CA ASP A 12 6.16 -7.43 -15.45
C ASP A 12 6.79 -8.61 -14.72
N GLY A 13 5.97 -9.56 -14.30
CA GLY A 13 6.41 -10.76 -13.60
C GLY A 13 6.81 -10.53 -12.13
N ILE A 14 6.60 -9.35 -11.56
CA ILE A 14 6.83 -9.07 -10.14
C ILE A 14 5.52 -8.67 -9.47
N ARG A 15 5.20 -9.32 -8.36
CA ARG A 15 4.03 -9.00 -7.54
C ARG A 15 4.43 -8.78 -6.10
N VAL A 16 4.08 -7.63 -5.53
CA VAL A 16 4.19 -7.36 -4.10
C VAL A 16 3.00 -7.98 -3.38
N GLU A 17 3.23 -9.01 -2.56
CA GLU A 17 2.18 -9.74 -1.86
C GLU A 17 1.87 -9.14 -0.50
N ARG A 18 2.90 -8.75 0.24
CA ARG A 18 2.78 -8.24 1.59
C ARG A 18 3.92 -7.27 1.91
N VAL A 19 3.61 -6.24 2.68
CA VAL A 19 4.59 -5.28 3.21
C VAL A 19 4.41 -5.22 4.72
N SER A 20 5.51 -5.20 5.47
CA SER A 20 5.48 -4.96 6.91
C SER A 20 5.04 -3.52 7.23
N ALA A 21 4.77 -3.23 8.49
CA ALA A 21 4.81 -1.84 8.95
C ALA A 21 6.15 -1.19 8.60
N PHE A 22 6.16 0.13 8.50
CA PHE A 22 7.39 0.90 8.43
C PHE A 22 7.90 1.14 9.85
N TYR A 23 9.21 0.99 10.03
CA TYR A 23 9.89 1.13 11.31
C TYR A 23 10.95 2.21 11.21
N GLU A 24 10.89 3.17 12.10
CA GLU A 24 12.00 4.08 12.35
C GLU A 24 13.06 3.34 13.16
N THR A 25 14.29 3.36 12.70
CA THR A 25 15.39 2.59 13.29
C THR A 25 16.60 3.48 13.49
N PRO A 26 17.35 3.31 14.58
CA PRO A 26 18.61 4.01 14.76
C PRO A 26 19.60 3.65 13.65
N PRO A 27 20.55 4.55 13.32
CA PRO A 27 21.56 4.27 12.31
C PRO A 27 22.47 3.13 12.78
N TRP A 28 22.72 2.19 11.86
CA TRP A 28 23.63 1.06 12.11
C TRP A 28 25.03 1.36 11.58
N GLY A 29 26.05 1.20 12.40
CA GLY A 29 27.45 1.46 12.06
C GLY A 29 27.87 2.90 12.33
N LYS A 30 27.59 3.86 11.43
CA LYS A 30 27.90 5.28 11.63
C LYS A 30 26.74 5.97 12.35
N THR A 31 26.90 6.30 13.63
CA THR A 31 25.83 6.79 14.50
C THR A 31 25.47 8.27 14.34
N ASP A 32 26.31 9.05 13.67
CA ASP A 32 26.07 10.48 13.39
C ASP A 32 25.21 10.65 12.11
N GLN A 33 24.02 10.08 12.13
CA GLN A 33 23.05 10.14 11.04
C GLN A 33 21.63 10.16 11.62
N PRO A 34 20.66 10.76 10.92
CA PRO A 34 19.26 10.67 11.31
C PRO A 34 18.76 9.23 11.29
N PRO A 35 17.68 8.91 12.02
CA PRO A 35 17.03 7.60 11.94
C PRO A 35 16.68 7.22 10.51
N PHE A 36 16.70 5.91 10.24
CA PHE A 36 16.28 5.35 8.94
C PHE A 36 14.88 4.80 9.04
N LEU A 37 14.17 4.79 7.91
CA LEU A 37 12.89 4.12 7.77
C LEU A 37 13.11 2.78 7.06
N ASN A 38 12.73 1.67 7.71
CA ASN A 38 12.91 0.31 7.20
C ASN A 38 11.58 -0.43 7.11
N ALA A 39 11.45 -1.34 6.14
CA ALA A 39 10.34 -2.26 6.00
C ALA A 39 10.81 -3.50 5.25
N ALA A 40 10.07 -4.60 5.38
CA ALA A 40 10.24 -5.80 4.57
C ALA A 40 9.04 -5.97 3.63
N ALA A 41 9.29 -6.50 2.43
CA ALA A 41 8.26 -6.87 1.49
C ALA A 41 8.42 -8.32 1.07
N ARG A 42 7.31 -9.05 0.99
CA ARG A 42 7.23 -10.36 0.33
C ARG A 42 6.74 -10.13 -1.09
N ILE A 43 7.48 -10.66 -2.04
CA ILE A 43 7.16 -10.59 -3.45
C ILE A 43 7.16 -11.98 -4.08
N THR A 44 6.34 -12.20 -5.10
CA THR A 44 6.50 -13.29 -6.06
C THR A 44 7.07 -12.73 -7.36
N PHE A 45 7.87 -13.53 -8.04
CA PHE A 45 8.46 -13.15 -9.33
C PHE A 45 8.73 -14.40 -10.18
N ASP A 46 8.72 -14.22 -11.50
CA ASP A 46 8.93 -15.27 -12.53
C ASP A 46 10.27 -15.17 -13.23
N ARG A 47 11.21 -14.40 -12.67
CA ARG A 47 12.55 -14.14 -13.20
C ARG A 47 13.63 -14.83 -12.37
N THR A 48 14.88 -14.78 -12.83
CA THR A 48 16.01 -15.18 -12.01
C THR A 48 16.27 -14.18 -10.88
N PRO A 49 16.88 -14.59 -9.76
CA PRO A 49 17.26 -13.67 -8.67
C PRO A 49 18.18 -12.54 -9.13
N GLU A 50 19.05 -12.80 -10.11
CA GLU A 50 19.94 -11.80 -10.71
C GLU A 50 19.16 -10.73 -11.50
N GLU A 51 18.15 -11.13 -12.25
CA GLU A 51 17.27 -10.20 -12.98
C GLU A 51 16.44 -9.37 -12.02
N LEU A 52 15.92 -9.99 -10.93
CA LEU A 52 15.23 -9.26 -9.88
C LEU A 52 16.14 -8.23 -9.22
N LEU A 53 17.36 -8.60 -8.85
CA LEU A 53 18.35 -7.68 -8.30
C LEU A 53 18.64 -6.51 -9.26
N ALA A 54 18.77 -6.80 -10.56
CA ALA A 54 18.97 -5.75 -11.57
C ALA A 54 17.79 -4.78 -11.67
N ALA A 55 16.54 -5.30 -11.60
CA ALA A 55 15.33 -4.49 -11.57
C ALA A 55 15.28 -3.59 -10.31
N MET A 56 15.58 -4.14 -9.13
CA MET A 56 15.66 -3.40 -7.88
C MET A 56 16.69 -2.26 -7.96
N GLN A 57 17.89 -2.53 -8.49
CA GLN A 57 18.93 -1.52 -8.69
C GLN A 57 18.56 -0.45 -9.74
N CYS A 58 17.72 -0.79 -10.72
CA CYS A 58 17.16 0.18 -11.66
C CYS A 58 16.21 1.13 -10.94
N ILE A 59 15.29 0.59 -10.15
CA ILE A 59 14.34 1.37 -9.35
C ILE A 59 15.06 2.31 -8.38
N GLU A 60 16.11 1.87 -7.72
CA GLU A 60 16.90 2.73 -6.83
C GLU A 60 17.51 3.93 -7.59
N ARG A 61 18.05 3.70 -8.79
CA ARG A 61 18.60 4.78 -9.63
C ARG A 61 17.52 5.76 -10.08
N GLU A 62 16.35 5.27 -10.50
CA GLU A 62 15.21 6.10 -10.88
C GLU A 62 14.70 6.96 -9.72
N LEU A 63 14.79 6.45 -8.48
CA LEU A 63 14.40 7.16 -7.26
C LEU A 63 15.53 8.05 -6.69
N GLY A 64 16.55 8.33 -7.50
CA GLY A 64 17.59 9.30 -7.16
C GLY A 64 18.66 8.77 -6.20
N ARG A 65 18.90 7.45 -6.19
CA ARG A 65 20.05 6.91 -5.44
C ARG A 65 21.37 7.45 -6.00
N VAL A 66 21.99 8.35 -5.27
CA VAL A 66 23.35 8.84 -5.55
C VAL A 66 24.29 8.31 -4.47
N ARG A 67 25.39 7.68 -4.86
CA ARG A 67 26.45 7.27 -3.94
C ARG A 67 27.37 8.44 -3.68
N TYR A 68 27.21 9.12 -2.55
CA TYR A 68 28.16 10.17 -2.14
C TYR A 68 29.32 9.63 -1.30
N GLU A 69 29.09 8.61 -0.46
CA GLU A 69 30.12 8.00 0.41
C GLU A 69 29.83 6.53 0.71
N HIS A 70 30.90 5.78 1.08
CA HIS A 70 30.79 4.41 1.60
C HIS A 70 30.16 4.48 3.02
N TRP A 71 29.02 3.82 3.25
CA TRP A 71 28.22 3.86 4.49
C TRP A 71 27.47 5.18 4.76
N GLY A 72 27.34 6.09 3.77
CA GLY A 72 26.52 7.30 3.89
C GLY A 72 25.02 7.03 3.78
N ALA A 73 24.20 7.97 4.27
CA ALA A 73 22.74 7.94 4.11
C ALA A 73 22.38 7.92 2.62
N ARG A 74 21.42 7.05 2.24
CA ARG A 74 20.95 6.89 0.87
C ARG A 74 19.46 7.22 0.83
N THR A 75 18.99 7.75 -0.29
CA THR A 75 17.57 8.04 -0.50
C THR A 75 16.71 6.78 -0.40
N ILE A 76 17.22 5.67 -0.95
CA ILE A 76 16.58 4.34 -0.94
C ILE A 76 17.64 3.25 -1.10
N ASP A 77 17.44 2.14 -0.41
CA ASP A 77 18.22 0.91 -0.53
C ASP A 77 17.27 -0.28 -0.60
N LEU A 78 17.41 -1.15 -1.60
CA LEU A 78 16.58 -2.33 -1.80
C LEU A 78 17.48 -3.57 -1.72
N ASP A 79 17.39 -4.30 -0.63
CA ASP A 79 18.16 -5.51 -0.40
C ASP A 79 17.32 -6.76 -0.71
N LEU A 80 17.85 -7.69 -1.51
CA LEU A 80 17.29 -9.03 -1.71
C LEU A 80 17.76 -9.92 -0.55
N LEU A 81 16.87 -10.21 0.37
CA LEU A 81 17.22 -10.89 1.62
C LEU A 81 17.23 -12.42 1.49
N TYR A 82 16.22 -12.96 0.85
CA TYR A 82 15.97 -14.39 0.76
C TYR A 82 15.14 -14.71 -0.48
N VAL A 83 15.43 -15.83 -1.11
CA VAL A 83 14.63 -16.41 -2.21
C VAL A 83 14.38 -17.87 -1.87
N ASP A 84 13.13 -18.29 -1.92
CA ASP A 84 12.72 -19.64 -1.55
C ASP A 84 13.44 -20.69 -2.42
N GLY A 85 14.05 -21.68 -1.76
CA GLY A 85 14.81 -22.74 -2.43
C GLY A 85 16.11 -22.32 -3.11
N VAL A 86 16.57 -21.06 -2.97
CA VAL A 86 17.78 -20.56 -3.64
C VAL A 86 18.87 -20.20 -2.63
N THR A 87 20.07 -20.72 -2.85
CA THR A 87 21.30 -20.30 -2.17
C THR A 87 22.32 -19.79 -3.20
N SER A 88 23.02 -18.73 -2.88
CA SER A 88 24.05 -18.15 -3.74
C SER A 88 25.20 -17.60 -2.92
N ALA A 89 26.43 -17.89 -3.32
CA ALA A 89 27.66 -17.34 -2.74
C ALA A 89 28.39 -16.39 -3.71
N GLN A 90 27.70 -15.91 -4.74
CA GLN A 90 28.30 -15.01 -5.71
C GLN A 90 28.54 -13.62 -5.09
N LYS A 91 29.68 -13.00 -5.43
CA LYS A 91 30.04 -11.65 -4.93
C LYS A 91 28.96 -10.58 -5.21
N ARG A 92 28.21 -10.75 -6.30
CA ARG A 92 27.14 -9.80 -6.68
C ARG A 92 25.79 -10.11 -6.01
N LEU A 93 25.57 -11.37 -5.64
CA LEU A 93 24.33 -11.83 -5.05
C LEU A 93 24.60 -12.99 -4.10
N THR A 94 24.62 -12.72 -2.82
CA THR A 94 24.71 -13.73 -1.77
C THR A 94 23.33 -13.95 -1.17
N LEU A 95 22.85 -15.18 -1.18
CA LEU A 95 21.54 -15.58 -0.63
C LEU A 95 21.67 -16.82 0.24
N PRO A 96 21.07 -16.83 1.44
CA PRO A 96 20.45 -15.68 2.13
C PRO A 96 21.42 -14.51 2.26
N HIS A 97 20.87 -13.29 2.44
CA HIS A 97 21.71 -12.08 2.62
C HIS A 97 22.62 -12.25 3.84
N PRO A 98 23.94 -11.96 3.74
CA PRO A 98 24.94 -12.31 4.77
C PRO A 98 24.60 -11.79 6.17
N TYR A 99 23.99 -10.61 6.26
CA TYR A 99 23.67 -9.96 7.55
C TYR A 99 22.18 -10.05 7.91
N LEU A 100 21.42 -10.98 7.31
CA LEU A 100 19.98 -11.09 7.54
C LEU A 100 19.66 -11.38 9.00
N THR A 101 20.42 -12.29 9.63
CA THR A 101 20.19 -12.75 11.00
C THR A 101 20.85 -11.85 12.07
N GLU A 102 21.70 -10.88 11.66
CA GLU A 102 22.45 -10.02 12.58
C GLU A 102 21.80 -8.65 12.79
N ARG A 103 20.90 -8.22 11.86
CA ARG A 103 20.39 -6.86 11.81
C ARG A 103 18.98 -6.77 12.34
N ALA A 104 18.80 -6.20 13.52
CA ALA A 104 17.47 -6.02 14.12
C ALA A 104 16.50 -5.23 13.22
N PHE A 105 17.00 -4.19 12.49
CA PHE A 105 16.20 -3.40 11.56
C PHE A 105 15.73 -4.18 10.32
N VAL A 106 16.32 -5.36 10.05
CA VAL A 106 15.86 -6.33 9.05
C VAL A 106 14.91 -7.34 9.72
N LEU A 107 15.31 -7.90 10.86
CA LEU A 107 14.56 -8.96 11.55
C LEU A 107 13.20 -8.51 12.04
N VAL A 108 13.08 -7.29 12.59
CA VAL A 108 11.80 -6.77 13.10
C VAL A 108 10.73 -6.70 12.02
N PRO A 109 10.92 -6.03 10.88
CA PRO A 109 9.92 -6.02 9.81
C PRO A 109 9.75 -7.38 9.13
N LEU A 110 10.81 -8.18 8.99
CA LEU A 110 10.74 -9.50 8.38
C LEU A 110 9.91 -10.48 9.23
N ALA A 111 10.07 -10.47 10.55
CA ALA A 111 9.27 -11.31 11.46
C ALA A 111 7.78 -10.97 11.42
N GLU A 112 7.39 -9.75 11.07
CA GLU A 112 5.99 -9.37 10.92
C GLU A 112 5.33 -10.08 9.72
N ILE A 113 6.07 -10.30 8.62
CA ILE A 113 5.51 -10.85 7.38
C ILE A 113 5.88 -12.30 7.11
N ALA A 114 6.96 -12.80 7.71
CA ALA A 114 7.47 -14.15 7.50
C ALA A 114 8.07 -14.76 8.79
N PRO A 115 7.31 -14.84 9.92
CA PRO A 115 7.85 -15.30 11.21
C PRO A 115 8.36 -16.74 11.19
N THR A 116 7.78 -17.59 10.34
CA THR A 116 8.11 -19.02 10.22
C THR A 116 9.17 -19.31 9.16
N LEU A 117 9.63 -18.32 8.42
CA LEU A 117 10.73 -18.49 7.46
C LEU A 117 11.97 -18.97 8.21
N CYS A 118 12.56 -20.07 7.77
CA CYS A 118 13.77 -20.63 8.38
C CYS A 118 15.02 -20.16 7.63
N VAL A 119 15.97 -19.60 8.38
CA VAL A 119 17.30 -19.25 7.94
C VAL A 119 18.30 -19.88 8.90
N ASP A 120 19.32 -20.57 8.38
CA ASP A 120 20.30 -21.30 9.16
C ASP A 120 19.67 -22.27 10.20
N GLY A 121 18.58 -22.94 9.77
CA GLY A 121 17.86 -23.93 10.60
C GLY A 121 16.99 -23.36 11.71
N ARG A 122 16.83 -22.02 11.79
CA ARG A 122 16.02 -21.34 12.81
C ARG A 122 14.98 -20.41 12.18
N PRO A 123 13.76 -20.33 12.75
CA PRO A 123 12.75 -19.41 12.25
C PRO A 123 13.13 -17.95 12.53
N ILE A 124 12.70 -17.05 11.66
CA ILE A 124 12.94 -15.58 11.80
C ILE A 124 12.39 -15.05 13.13
N SER A 125 11.29 -15.58 13.62
CA SER A 125 10.76 -15.21 14.95
C SER A 125 11.77 -15.43 16.07
N ALA A 126 12.52 -16.54 16.05
CA ALA A 126 13.54 -16.83 17.05
C ALA A 126 14.78 -15.93 16.93
N TRP A 127 15.22 -15.62 15.70
CA TRP A 127 16.28 -14.64 15.48
C TRP A 127 15.88 -13.24 15.96
N ARG A 128 14.61 -12.86 15.73
CA ARG A 128 14.07 -11.57 16.16
C ARG A 128 14.00 -11.45 17.70
N GLU A 129 13.69 -12.54 18.42
CA GLU A 129 13.63 -12.53 19.90
C GLU A 129 15.00 -12.27 20.54
N GLU A 130 16.07 -12.72 19.93
CA GLU A 130 17.45 -12.53 20.41
C GLU A 130 18.07 -11.19 19.97
N ALA A 131 17.51 -10.54 18.93
CA ALA A 131 18.03 -9.30 18.39
C ALA A 131 17.72 -8.11 19.30
N ASP A 132 18.71 -7.25 19.52
CA ASP A 132 18.50 -5.96 20.18
C ASP A 132 17.68 -5.02 19.28
N ALA A 133 16.40 -4.92 19.58
CA ALA A 133 15.46 -4.03 18.90
C ALA A 133 15.27 -2.69 19.62
N SER A 134 16.15 -2.32 20.52
CA SER A 134 16.09 -1.04 21.23
C SER A 134 16.13 0.13 20.24
N GLY A 135 15.26 1.11 20.42
CA GLY A 135 15.15 2.25 19.52
C GLY A 135 14.45 1.99 18.18
N ILE A 136 14.01 0.76 17.91
CA ILE A 136 13.19 0.47 16.71
C ILE A 136 11.73 0.75 17.04
N VAL A 137 11.15 1.75 16.38
CA VAL A 137 9.79 2.22 16.64
C VAL A 137 8.94 2.05 15.39
N ARG A 138 7.76 1.49 15.56
CA ARG A 138 6.79 1.41 14.46
C ARG A 138 6.29 2.81 14.12
N ALA A 139 6.25 3.15 12.84
CA ALA A 139 5.73 4.42 12.32
C ALA A 139 4.33 4.19 11.70
N PRO A 140 3.25 4.16 12.50
CA PRO A 140 1.91 3.77 12.04
C PRO A 140 1.32 4.76 11.04
N GLU A 141 1.67 6.05 11.13
CA GLU A 141 1.19 7.10 10.25
C GLU A 141 1.69 6.97 8.81
N VAL A 142 2.77 6.24 8.61
CA VAL A 142 3.32 5.96 7.28
C VAL A 142 3.24 4.47 6.91
N SER A 143 2.73 3.64 7.80
CA SER A 143 2.66 2.19 7.61
C SER A 143 1.36 1.79 6.92
N ALA A 144 1.45 1.05 5.81
CA ALA A 144 0.31 0.41 5.16
C ALA A 144 0.74 -1.00 4.73
N PRO A 145 0.28 -2.06 5.40
CA PRO A 145 0.67 -3.43 5.07
C PRO A 145 0.14 -3.88 3.71
N TYR A 146 -0.79 -3.11 3.12
CA TYR A 146 -1.36 -3.35 1.81
C TYR A 146 -1.37 -2.05 1.00
N PRO A 147 -1.10 -2.10 -0.33
CA PRO A 147 -1.17 -0.93 -1.19
C PRO A 147 -2.65 -0.51 -1.34
N LEU A 148 -3.04 0.57 -0.66
CA LEU A 148 -4.37 1.14 -0.81
C LEU A 148 -4.37 2.17 -1.92
N GLU A 149 -5.33 2.04 -2.83
CA GLU A 149 -5.69 3.11 -3.76
C GLU A 149 -6.98 3.78 -3.31
N LEU A 150 -7.22 4.99 -3.75
CA LEU A 150 -8.43 5.73 -3.47
C LEU A 150 -9.07 6.10 -4.80
N ILE A 151 -10.40 6.00 -4.90
CA ILE A 151 -11.15 6.44 -6.07
C ILE A 151 -12.34 7.29 -5.64
N ALA A 152 -12.49 8.48 -6.25
CA ALA A 152 -13.55 9.42 -5.93
C ALA A 152 -13.88 10.29 -7.13
N ALA A 153 -15.17 10.67 -7.28
CA ALA A 153 -15.61 11.75 -8.14
C ALA A 153 -15.82 13.00 -7.29
N VAL A 154 -15.31 14.15 -7.75
CA VAL A 154 -15.37 15.44 -7.06
C VAL A 154 -15.81 16.54 -8.02
N ASP A 155 -16.59 17.49 -7.54
CA ASP A 155 -16.94 18.71 -8.27
C ASP A 155 -15.82 19.78 -8.19
N ASP A 156 -16.02 20.92 -8.82
CA ASP A 156 -15.06 22.03 -8.85
C ASP A 156 -14.76 22.58 -7.44
N ALA A 157 -15.68 22.43 -6.50
CA ALA A 157 -15.52 22.85 -5.10
C ALA A 157 -14.92 21.73 -4.20
N GLY A 158 -14.62 20.55 -4.75
CA GLY A 158 -14.15 19.40 -3.99
C GLY A 158 -15.26 18.62 -3.30
N GLY A 159 -16.51 18.85 -3.65
CA GLY A 159 -17.67 18.11 -3.15
C GLY A 159 -17.69 16.68 -3.68
N ILE A 160 -18.22 15.75 -2.88
CA ILE A 160 -18.34 14.32 -3.22
C ILE A 160 -19.74 13.76 -2.99
N GLY A 161 -20.63 14.53 -2.41
CA GLY A 161 -21.99 14.08 -2.10
C GLY A 161 -22.86 15.17 -1.54
N ARG A 162 -24.17 14.95 -1.63
CA ARG A 162 -25.22 15.83 -1.10
C ARG A 162 -26.38 15.00 -0.57
N ALA A 163 -26.82 15.30 0.65
CA ALA A 163 -27.96 14.66 1.31
C ALA A 163 -27.90 13.11 1.29
N GLY A 164 -26.69 12.54 1.37
CA GLY A 164 -26.48 11.08 1.35
C GLY A 164 -26.45 10.43 -0.02
N HIS A 165 -26.45 11.21 -1.11
CA HIS A 165 -26.41 10.76 -2.50
C HIS A 165 -25.13 11.26 -3.19
N LEU A 166 -24.80 10.66 -4.35
CA LEU A 166 -23.80 11.21 -5.27
C LEU A 166 -24.24 12.58 -5.79
N LEU A 167 -23.29 13.42 -6.19
CA LEU A 167 -23.55 14.79 -6.65
C LEU A 167 -24.35 14.82 -7.94
N THR A 168 -24.02 13.94 -8.87
CA THR A 168 -24.64 13.84 -10.17
C THR A 168 -24.50 12.41 -10.71
N ASP A 169 -25.29 12.09 -11.70
CA ASP A 169 -25.18 10.83 -12.45
C ASP A 169 -24.26 11.07 -13.65
N CYS A 170 -23.03 10.57 -13.57
CA CYS A 170 -22.05 10.62 -14.65
C CYS A 170 -21.76 9.20 -15.14
N PRO A 171 -22.37 8.77 -16.24
CA PRO A 171 -22.21 7.39 -16.75
C PRO A 171 -20.76 7.03 -17.06
N GLU A 172 -19.98 7.98 -17.52
CA GLU A 172 -18.56 7.78 -17.84
C GLU A 172 -17.73 7.49 -16.60
N ASP A 173 -17.96 8.25 -15.50
CA ASP A 173 -17.34 8.01 -14.21
C ASP A 173 -17.75 6.65 -13.63
N MET A 174 -19.04 6.33 -13.71
CA MET A 174 -19.55 5.03 -13.24
C MET A 174 -18.92 3.86 -14.00
N ALA A 175 -18.73 3.99 -15.32
CA ALA A 175 -18.05 2.99 -16.15
C ALA A 175 -16.56 2.89 -15.77
N HIS A 176 -15.89 4.02 -15.54
CA HIS A 176 -14.50 4.08 -15.08
C HIS A 176 -14.36 3.41 -13.71
N PHE A 177 -15.16 3.80 -12.73
CA PHE A 177 -15.20 3.21 -11.41
C PHE A 177 -15.37 1.69 -11.44
N ARG A 178 -16.35 1.21 -12.25
CA ARG A 178 -16.60 -0.22 -12.40
C ARG A 178 -15.38 -0.94 -12.98
N ARG A 179 -14.78 -0.41 -14.03
CA ARG A 179 -13.60 -0.99 -14.69
C ARG A 179 -12.41 -1.09 -13.73
N MET A 180 -12.14 -0.02 -12.98
CA MET A 180 -11.02 0.05 -12.05
C MET A 180 -11.18 -0.93 -10.89
N THR A 181 -12.37 -1.03 -10.32
CA THR A 181 -12.61 -1.79 -9.09
C THR A 181 -12.99 -3.25 -9.30
N MET A 182 -13.27 -3.67 -10.54
CA MET A 182 -13.72 -5.03 -10.84
C MET A 182 -12.65 -6.07 -10.47
N GLY A 183 -13.07 -7.16 -9.82
CA GLY A 183 -12.16 -8.20 -9.30
C GLY A 183 -11.43 -7.83 -8.01
N GLY A 184 -11.45 -6.55 -7.64
CA GLY A 184 -10.75 -6.02 -6.49
C GLY A 184 -11.52 -6.12 -5.16
N ILE A 185 -10.96 -5.43 -4.17
CA ILE A 185 -11.55 -5.23 -2.85
C ILE A 185 -11.92 -3.75 -2.75
N VAL A 186 -13.15 -3.46 -2.33
CA VAL A 186 -13.61 -2.09 -2.09
C VAL A 186 -13.84 -1.88 -0.59
N VAL A 187 -13.30 -0.78 -0.08
CA VAL A 187 -13.41 -0.37 1.34
C VAL A 187 -14.23 0.91 1.41
N MET A 188 -15.30 0.87 2.20
CA MET A 188 -16.24 1.98 2.33
C MET A 188 -16.68 2.19 3.77
N GLY A 189 -17.16 3.38 4.08
CA GLY A 189 -17.86 3.65 5.34
C GLY A 189 -19.33 3.17 5.30
N ARG A 190 -19.95 3.00 6.48
CA ARG A 190 -21.33 2.53 6.59
C ARG A 190 -22.33 3.39 5.78
N ARG A 191 -22.22 4.72 5.82
CA ARG A 191 -23.12 5.61 5.06
C ARG A 191 -23.01 5.39 3.55
N THR A 192 -21.81 5.14 3.05
CA THR A 192 -21.61 4.80 1.63
C THR A 192 -22.24 3.46 1.28
N MET A 193 -22.11 2.45 2.14
CA MET A 193 -22.81 1.17 1.96
C MET A 193 -24.34 1.34 1.94
N GLU A 194 -24.87 2.15 2.86
CA GLU A 194 -26.31 2.44 2.93
C GLU A 194 -26.84 3.19 1.69
N SER A 195 -25.98 3.95 1.00
CA SER A 195 -26.31 4.68 -0.25
C SER A 195 -26.20 3.83 -1.51
N LEU A 196 -25.63 2.63 -1.43
CA LEU A 196 -25.55 1.75 -2.59
C LEU A 196 -26.96 1.37 -3.12
N PRO A 197 -27.12 1.18 -4.43
CA PRO A 197 -28.41 0.78 -5.03
C PRO A 197 -28.98 -0.47 -4.35
N GLY A 198 -30.15 -0.33 -3.76
CA GLY A 198 -30.80 -1.41 -3.01
C GLY A 198 -30.03 -1.89 -1.78
N ARG A 199 -29.03 -1.15 -1.31
CA ARG A 199 -28.11 -1.54 -0.23
C ARG A 199 -27.45 -2.88 -0.47
N ARG A 200 -27.15 -3.17 -1.73
CA ARG A 200 -26.54 -4.45 -2.15
C ARG A 200 -25.05 -4.30 -2.38
N PRO A 201 -24.25 -5.36 -2.13
CA PRO A 201 -22.84 -5.34 -2.39
C PRO A 201 -22.55 -5.15 -3.88
N LEU A 202 -21.45 -4.48 -4.16
CA LEU A 202 -20.96 -4.29 -5.52
C LEU A 202 -20.52 -5.63 -6.11
N VAL A 203 -21.20 -6.11 -7.12
CA VAL A 203 -20.99 -7.41 -7.75
C VAL A 203 -19.58 -7.52 -8.33
N GLY A 204 -18.95 -8.69 -8.19
CA GLY A 204 -17.60 -8.97 -8.68
C GLY A 204 -16.47 -8.34 -7.89
N ARG A 205 -16.74 -7.89 -6.65
CA ARG A 205 -15.78 -7.28 -5.73
C ARG A 205 -16.00 -7.81 -4.32
N ALA A 206 -14.94 -7.86 -3.51
CA ALA A 206 -15.09 -8.05 -2.08
C ALA A 206 -15.43 -6.70 -1.43
N ASN A 207 -16.54 -6.63 -0.70
CA ASN A 207 -17.06 -5.38 -0.14
C ASN A 207 -16.76 -5.32 1.36
N ILE A 208 -15.91 -4.40 1.79
CA ILE A 208 -15.56 -4.18 3.21
C ILE A 208 -16.18 -2.87 3.68
N VAL A 209 -16.88 -2.94 4.82
CA VAL A 209 -17.47 -1.77 5.48
C VAL A 209 -16.71 -1.47 6.77
N LEU A 210 -16.14 -0.27 6.85
CA LEU A 210 -15.58 0.27 8.10
C LEU A 210 -16.72 0.78 8.99
N SER A 211 -17.00 0.04 10.07
CA SER A 211 -18.04 0.39 11.02
C SER A 211 -17.83 -0.27 12.37
N ARG A 212 -17.87 0.50 13.44
CA ARG A 212 -17.77 0.00 14.83
C ARG A 212 -18.97 -0.80 15.29
N THR A 213 -20.11 -0.67 14.61
CA THR A 213 -21.39 -1.23 15.05
C THR A 213 -21.99 -2.25 14.09
N MET A 214 -21.45 -2.35 12.87
CA MET A 214 -21.92 -3.30 11.87
C MET A 214 -21.26 -4.66 12.10
N GLN A 215 -22.06 -5.72 11.99
CA GLN A 215 -21.58 -7.08 11.89
C GLN A 215 -21.49 -7.51 10.42
N GLU A 216 -20.76 -8.56 10.13
CA GLU A 216 -20.73 -9.16 8.79
C GLU A 216 -22.13 -9.57 8.38
N THR A 217 -22.51 -9.21 7.18
CA THR A 217 -23.79 -9.56 6.56
C THR A 217 -23.55 -10.13 5.18
N ASP A 218 -24.57 -10.74 4.59
CA ASP A 218 -24.43 -11.39 3.28
C ASP A 218 -23.86 -10.43 2.23
N GLY A 219 -22.69 -10.77 1.71
CA GLY A 219 -21.93 -10.01 0.72
C GLY A 219 -21.14 -8.80 1.24
N PHE A 220 -21.17 -8.49 2.54
CA PHE A 220 -20.36 -7.46 3.15
C PHE A 220 -19.54 -8.00 4.32
N TYR A 221 -18.24 -7.76 4.27
CA TYR A 221 -17.34 -7.93 5.39
C TYR A 221 -17.36 -6.68 6.27
N ALA A 222 -17.20 -6.83 7.59
CA ALA A 222 -17.15 -5.72 8.52
C ALA A 222 -15.78 -5.59 9.17
N ALA A 223 -15.25 -4.36 9.24
CA ALA A 223 -14.04 -4.04 9.99
C ALA A 223 -14.34 -2.90 10.97
N ALA A 224 -14.15 -3.14 12.27
CA ALA A 224 -14.45 -2.16 13.30
C ALA A 224 -13.44 -1.02 13.35
N ASP A 225 -12.21 -1.29 12.98
CA ASP A 225 -11.07 -0.35 13.00
C ASP A 225 -10.03 -0.72 11.92
N ILE A 226 -8.96 0.06 11.87
CA ILE A 226 -7.86 -0.14 10.91
C ILE A 226 -7.17 -1.49 11.12
N LEU A 227 -6.98 -1.96 12.35
CA LEU A 227 -6.33 -3.24 12.62
C LEU A 227 -7.20 -4.41 12.15
N ALA A 228 -8.51 -4.32 12.36
CA ALA A 228 -9.47 -5.28 11.83
C ALA A 228 -9.47 -5.27 10.29
N LEU A 229 -9.38 -4.09 9.67
CA LEU A 229 -9.22 -3.96 8.21
C LEU A 229 -7.96 -4.68 7.73
N TRP A 230 -6.79 -4.46 8.36
CA TRP A 230 -5.56 -5.12 7.95
C TRP A 230 -5.62 -6.65 8.07
N ARG A 231 -6.21 -7.17 9.14
CA ARG A 231 -6.41 -8.61 9.31
C ARG A 231 -7.33 -9.18 8.22
N LEU A 232 -8.40 -8.47 7.91
CA LEU A 232 -9.37 -8.88 6.90
C LEU A 232 -8.75 -8.86 5.49
N LEU A 233 -8.03 -7.81 5.13
CA LEU A 233 -7.29 -7.73 3.89
C LEU A 233 -6.28 -8.88 3.77
N GLY A 234 -5.57 -9.22 4.85
CA GLY A 234 -4.67 -10.38 4.88
C GLY A 234 -5.35 -11.70 4.56
N ARG A 235 -6.57 -11.91 5.03
CA ARG A 235 -7.37 -13.11 4.69
C ARG A 235 -7.82 -13.10 3.22
N LEU A 236 -8.33 -11.96 2.74
CA LEU A 236 -8.90 -11.83 1.40
C LEU A 236 -7.87 -11.82 0.27
N THR A 237 -6.60 -11.53 0.60
CA THR A 237 -5.48 -11.51 -0.36
C THR A 237 -4.49 -12.67 -0.17
N ALA A 238 -4.82 -13.64 0.71
CA ALA A 238 -3.90 -14.74 1.04
C ALA A 238 -3.59 -15.66 -0.15
N GLU A 239 -4.59 -15.92 -0.99
CA GLU A 239 -4.46 -16.81 -2.15
C GLU A 239 -4.16 -16.04 -3.44
N GLU A 240 -4.66 -14.80 -3.56
CA GLU A 240 -4.52 -13.97 -4.74
C GLU A 240 -4.41 -12.50 -4.36
N ALA A 241 -3.41 -11.81 -4.89
CA ALA A 241 -3.30 -10.36 -4.74
C ALA A 241 -4.43 -9.68 -5.55
N ARG A 242 -5.14 -8.77 -4.89
CA ARG A 242 -6.23 -7.99 -5.48
C ARG A 242 -5.98 -6.51 -5.26
N PRO A 243 -6.32 -5.64 -6.21
CA PRO A 243 -6.29 -4.21 -5.99
C PRO A 243 -7.29 -3.82 -4.90
N ILE A 244 -6.92 -2.88 -4.04
CA ILE A 244 -7.73 -2.46 -2.90
C ILE A 244 -8.05 -0.98 -3.04
N PHE A 245 -9.33 -0.67 -3.21
CA PHE A 245 -9.83 0.69 -3.42
C PHE A 245 -10.63 1.20 -2.24
N VAL A 246 -10.23 2.33 -1.69
CA VAL A 246 -11.06 3.12 -0.77
C VAL A 246 -12.05 3.92 -1.61
N ILE A 247 -13.34 3.65 -1.44
CA ILE A 247 -14.41 4.23 -2.27
C ILE A 247 -15.33 5.21 -1.52
N GLY A 248 -14.96 5.56 -0.29
CA GLY A 248 -15.63 6.60 0.45
C GLY A 248 -16.43 6.15 1.67
N GLY A 249 -17.22 7.04 2.29
CA GLY A 249 -17.32 8.50 2.13
C GLY A 249 -16.20 9.28 2.83
N ALA A 250 -16.41 10.59 3.03
CA ALA A 250 -15.38 11.51 3.52
C ALA A 250 -14.67 11.05 4.82
N ALA A 251 -15.39 10.46 5.77
CA ALA A 251 -14.79 9.94 6.99
C ALA A 251 -13.84 8.75 6.70
N CYS A 252 -14.22 7.87 5.77
CA CYS A 252 -13.41 6.74 5.36
C CYS A 252 -12.18 7.22 4.57
N TYR A 253 -12.34 8.20 3.67
CA TYR A 253 -11.24 8.83 2.97
C TYR A 253 -10.24 9.45 3.94
N ARG A 254 -10.69 10.33 4.87
CA ARG A 254 -9.81 10.94 5.88
C ARG A 254 -9.08 9.92 6.75
N LEU A 255 -9.77 8.87 7.17
CA LEU A 255 -9.17 7.83 8.01
C LEU A 255 -8.08 7.05 7.28
N LEU A 256 -8.30 6.72 6.00
CA LEU A 256 -7.40 5.85 5.24
C LEU A 256 -6.41 6.61 4.36
N LEU A 257 -6.60 7.91 4.12
CA LEU A 257 -5.70 8.73 3.31
C LEU A 257 -4.22 8.61 3.71
N PRO A 258 -3.83 8.55 5.00
CA PRO A 258 -2.42 8.36 5.38
C PRO A 258 -1.79 7.07 4.82
N TYR A 259 -2.60 6.07 4.51
CA TYR A 259 -2.19 4.75 4.03
C TYR A 259 -2.36 4.58 2.51
N VAL A 260 -2.97 5.56 1.85
CA VAL A 260 -3.16 5.57 0.39
C VAL A 260 -1.88 6.01 -0.30
N TRP A 261 -1.49 5.30 -1.35
CA TRP A 261 -0.33 5.63 -2.16
C TRP A 261 -0.70 6.25 -3.52
N ARG A 262 -1.92 5.94 -4.04
CA ARG A 262 -2.44 6.46 -5.30
C ARG A 262 -3.90 6.86 -5.14
N ALA A 263 -4.28 8.00 -5.69
CA ALA A 263 -5.66 8.46 -5.74
C ALA A 263 -6.10 8.70 -7.18
N HIS A 264 -7.23 8.08 -7.56
CA HIS A 264 -7.93 8.29 -8.81
C HIS A 264 -9.06 9.27 -8.56
N VAL A 265 -8.98 10.43 -9.14
CA VAL A 265 -9.95 11.51 -8.94
C VAL A 265 -10.62 11.84 -10.25
N THR A 266 -11.92 11.67 -10.31
CA THR A 266 -12.72 12.15 -11.44
C THR A 266 -13.20 13.56 -11.12
N ARG A 267 -12.77 14.56 -11.91
CA ARG A 267 -13.29 15.93 -11.86
C ARG A 267 -14.56 16.03 -12.65
N LEU A 268 -15.66 16.30 -11.95
CA LEU A 268 -16.97 16.58 -12.55
C LEU A 268 -17.04 18.08 -12.84
N SER A 269 -17.48 18.47 -14.05
CA SER A 269 -17.60 19.87 -14.40
C SER A 269 -18.74 20.54 -13.64
N GLY A 270 -18.47 21.66 -12.99
CA GLY A 270 -19.45 22.47 -12.28
C GLY A 270 -19.46 22.24 -10.75
N SER A 271 -20.40 22.92 -10.06
CA SER A 271 -20.61 22.81 -8.63
C SER A 271 -22.04 22.35 -8.33
N TYR A 272 -22.21 21.41 -7.40
CA TYR A 272 -23.46 20.71 -7.17
C TYR A 272 -24.02 20.91 -5.75
N ASP A 273 -23.69 22.04 -5.08
CA ASP A 273 -24.13 22.36 -3.71
C ASP A 273 -23.84 21.21 -2.72
N ALA A 274 -22.65 20.64 -2.78
CA ALA A 274 -22.23 19.54 -1.94
C ALA A 274 -22.30 19.90 -0.43
N ASP A 275 -22.68 18.94 0.40
CA ASP A 275 -22.62 19.01 1.86
C ASP A 275 -21.51 18.09 2.44
N VAL A 276 -20.89 17.28 1.59
CA VAL A 276 -19.78 16.39 1.94
C VAL A 276 -18.62 16.63 0.98
N PHE A 277 -17.41 16.84 1.54
CA PHE A 277 -16.23 17.20 0.77
C PHE A 277 -15.11 16.19 0.87
N PHE A 278 -14.36 16.08 -0.22
CA PHE A 278 -13.15 15.28 -0.33
C PHE A 278 -12.03 15.87 0.54
N PRO A 279 -11.20 15.07 1.19
CA PRO A 279 -10.04 15.60 1.92
C PRO A 279 -8.98 16.17 0.95
N SER A 280 -8.17 17.11 1.44
CA SER A 280 -7.00 17.58 0.71
C SER A 280 -6.05 16.41 0.36
N LEU A 281 -5.47 16.45 -0.83
CA LEU A 281 -4.42 15.54 -1.27
C LEU A 281 -3.02 16.12 -0.98
N ASP A 282 -2.85 16.78 0.17
CA ASP A 282 -1.54 17.26 0.60
C ASP A 282 -0.54 16.10 0.65
N GLY A 283 0.65 16.29 0.06
CA GLY A 283 1.66 15.23 -0.08
C GLY A 283 1.38 14.25 -1.22
N PHE A 284 0.52 14.63 -2.18
CA PHE A 284 0.35 13.93 -3.44
C PHE A 284 0.70 14.84 -4.61
N SER A 285 1.23 14.27 -5.67
CA SER A 285 1.47 14.95 -6.95
C SER A 285 0.66 14.30 -8.05
N MET A 286 0.09 15.10 -8.94
CA MET A 286 -0.61 14.61 -10.11
C MET A 286 0.39 13.98 -11.08
N THR A 287 0.17 12.72 -11.45
CA THR A 287 1.04 11.96 -12.35
C THR A 287 0.45 11.75 -13.74
N SER A 288 -0.87 11.78 -13.86
CA SER A 288 -1.54 11.77 -15.16
C SER A 288 -2.90 12.44 -15.11
N SER A 289 -3.35 12.92 -16.26
CA SER A 289 -4.68 13.47 -16.47
C SER A 289 -5.16 13.07 -17.87
N SER A 290 -6.43 12.71 -18.00
CA SER A 290 -7.08 12.43 -19.27
C SER A 290 -8.50 13.00 -19.30
N THR A 291 -8.87 13.62 -20.41
CA THR A 291 -10.19 14.26 -20.58
C THR A 291 -11.18 13.25 -21.16
N GLY A 292 -12.30 13.07 -20.47
CA GLY A 292 -13.49 12.38 -20.95
C GLY A 292 -14.45 13.33 -21.66
N GLN A 293 -15.69 12.91 -21.86
CA GLN A 293 -16.74 13.74 -22.49
C GLN A 293 -17.26 14.79 -21.51
N ASP A 294 -17.58 14.37 -20.28
CA ASP A 294 -18.21 15.21 -19.25
C ASP A 294 -17.36 15.33 -17.97
N CYS A 295 -16.17 14.77 -17.94
CA CYS A 295 -15.31 14.76 -16.76
C CYS A 295 -13.83 14.66 -17.14
N ILE A 296 -12.94 14.88 -16.15
CA ILE A 296 -11.50 14.70 -16.28
C ILE A 296 -11.07 13.63 -15.29
N PHE A 297 -10.32 12.64 -15.75
CA PHE A 297 -9.73 11.60 -14.92
C PHE A 297 -8.30 11.98 -14.55
N GLU A 298 -8.04 12.14 -13.28
CA GLU A 298 -6.73 12.53 -12.74
C GLU A 298 -6.19 11.41 -11.85
N VAL A 299 -4.89 11.17 -11.93
CA VAL A 299 -4.20 10.24 -11.02
C VAL A 299 -3.18 11.01 -10.22
N TYR A 300 -3.24 10.85 -8.93
CA TYR A 300 -2.33 11.44 -7.96
C TYR A 300 -1.57 10.36 -7.23
N GLU A 301 -0.31 10.58 -6.95
CA GLU A 301 0.56 9.68 -6.22
C GLU A 301 1.23 10.39 -5.06
N ARG A 302 1.37 9.68 -3.96
CA ARG A 302 2.02 10.21 -2.79
C ARG A 302 3.51 10.44 -3.07
N VAL A 303 3.99 11.64 -2.74
CA VAL A 303 5.39 12.07 -2.90
C VAL A 303 6.24 11.57 -1.74
#